data_fe98ca38abb7f78165d6a70a68da822c
#
_entry.id   fe98ca38abb7f78165d6a70a68da822c
#
_cell.length_a   1.000
_cell.length_b   1.000
_cell.length_c   1.000
_cell.angle_alpha   90.00
_cell.angle_beta   90.00
_cell.angle_gamma   90.00
#
_symmetry.space_group_name_H-M   'P 1'
#
loop_
_entity.id
_entity.type
_entity.pdbx_description
1 polymer ?
#
loop_
_entity_poly.entity_id
_entity_poly.type
_entity_poly.pdbx_seq_one_letter_code
_entity_poly.pdbx_strand_id
1 'polypeptide(L)'
;DLLTDRTFGECDFSDADMLVIPGGMPGTKYLEEYKPLTELLTDFYQNGGKVAAICAAPGIFERLGFLKGRNATSYPSVMEQLKSARTSLEPVVVDGNVTTSRGLGTAIDFSLSLIGQLEGSAKAEEIAESVVYVRA
;
A
#
# COMPACT_ATOMS: atom_id res chain seq x y z
N ASP A 1 7.63 21.80 0.59
CA ASP A 1 6.46 21.35 1.34
C ASP A 1 5.40 20.82 0.36
N LEU A 2 4.77 19.69 0.68
CA LEU A 2 3.64 19.15 -0.04
C LEU A 2 2.36 19.65 0.63
N LEU A 3 1.43 20.14 -0.17
CA LEU A 3 0.09 20.46 0.30
C LEU A 3 -0.79 19.21 0.15
N THR A 4 -1.48 18.83 1.22
CA THR A 4 -2.49 17.78 1.18
C THR A 4 -3.85 18.37 0.84
N ASP A 5 -4.71 17.60 0.23
CA ASP A 5 -6.08 18.03 -0.04
C ASP A 5 -6.87 18.21 1.26
N ARG A 6 -6.63 17.33 2.23
CA ARG A 6 -7.26 17.36 3.56
C ARG A 6 -6.30 16.86 4.63
N THR A 7 -6.55 17.27 5.87
CA THR A 7 -5.91 16.68 7.04
C THR A 7 -6.66 15.40 7.46
N PHE A 8 -6.01 14.53 8.23
CA PHE A 8 -6.63 13.31 8.72
C PHE A 8 -7.93 13.56 9.49
N GLY A 9 -7.93 14.58 10.36
CA GLY A 9 -9.09 14.93 11.17
C GLY A 9 -10.30 15.46 10.38
N GLU A 10 -10.07 15.93 9.14
CA GLU A 10 -11.13 16.43 8.25
C GLU A 10 -11.75 15.33 7.39
N CYS A 11 -11.21 14.11 7.44
CA CYS A 11 -11.67 13.01 6.60
C CYS A 11 -12.65 12.10 7.33
N ASP A 12 -13.66 11.66 6.59
CA ASP A 12 -14.52 10.53 6.96
C ASP A 12 -14.12 9.35 6.08
N PHE A 13 -13.61 8.28 6.70
CA PHE A 13 -13.13 7.09 6.02
C PHE A 13 -14.17 5.96 5.95
N SER A 14 -15.39 6.21 6.42
CA SER A 14 -16.44 5.18 6.51
C SER A 14 -16.86 4.61 5.15
N ASP A 15 -16.69 5.37 4.07
CA ASP A 15 -17.01 4.98 2.71
C ASP A 15 -15.77 4.65 1.85
N ALA A 16 -14.60 4.55 2.46
CA ALA A 16 -13.37 4.20 1.74
C ALA A 16 -13.42 2.75 1.24
N ASP A 17 -12.98 2.53 0.00
CA ASP A 17 -12.86 1.20 -0.60
C ASP A 17 -11.47 0.59 -0.37
N MET A 18 -10.47 1.43 -0.16
CA MET A 18 -9.09 1.01 0.06
C MET A 18 -8.33 2.09 0.84
N LEU A 19 -7.45 1.67 1.74
CA LEU A 19 -6.50 2.56 2.41
C LEU A 19 -5.09 2.30 1.87
N VAL A 20 -4.43 3.35 1.40
CA VAL A 20 -3.12 3.27 0.76
C VAL A 20 -2.10 4.09 1.55
N ILE A 21 -1.00 3.45 1.94
CA ILE A 21 0.05 4.08 2.74
C ILE A 21 1.29 4.30 1.86
N PRO A 22 1.69 5.56 1.64
CA PRO A 22 2.92 5.87 0.91
C PRO A 22 4.15 5.63 1.77
N GLY A 23 5.28 5.47 1.11
CA GLY A 23 6.57 5.33 1.75
C GLY A 23 7.28 6.66 2.01
N GLY A 24 8.60 6.55 2.11
CA GLY A 24 9.50 7.68 2.38
C GLY A 24 9.80 7.84 3.87
N MET A 25 11.06 8.15 4.16
CA MET A 25 11.52 8.38 5.53
C MET A 25 11.82 9.88 5.72
N PRO A 26 11.55 10.47 6.87
CA PRO A 26 10.99 9.85 8.09
C PRO A 26 9.45 9.78 8.11
N GLY A 27 8.76 10.17 7.02
CA GLY A 27 7.29 10.21 6.96
C GLY A 27 6.62 8.90 7.37
N THR A 28 7.15 7.76 6.91
CA THR A 28 6.63 6.44 7.27
C THR A 28 6.67 6.19 8.78
N LYS A 29 7.75 6.61 9.44
CA LYS A 29 7.86 6.53 10.90
C LYS A 29 6.77 7.36 11.60
N TYR A 30 6.53 8.56 11.12
CA TYR A 30 5.49 9.44 11.69
C TYR A 30 4.09 8.86 11.49
N LEU A 31 3.82 8.26 10.33
CA LEU A 31 2.56 7.56 10.08
C LEU A 31 2.36 6.39 11.05
N GLU A 32 3.40 5.62 11.30
CA GLU A 32 3.35 4.49 12.23
C GLU A 32 3.11 4.93 13.67
N GLU A 33 3.72 6.05 14.08
CA GLU A 33 3.58 6.60 15.42
C GLU A 33 2.22 7.28 15.65
N TYR A 34 1.49 7.61 14.58
CA TYR A 34 0.20 8.27 14.67
C TYR A 34 -0.91 7.26 14.93
N LYS A 35 -1.27 7.10 16.19
CA LYS A 35 -2.25 6.10 16.65
C LYS A 35 -3.60 6.16 15.96
N PRO A 36 -4.22 7.34 15.69
CA PRO A 36 -5.49 7.37 14.98
C PRO A 36 -5.43 6.68 13.61
N LEU A 37 -4.30 6.78 12.91
CA LEU A 37 -4.10 6.09 11.62
C LEU A 37 -3.95 4.58 11.81
N THR A 38 -3.11 4.14 12.75
CA THR A 38 -2.89 2.70 12.95
C THR A 38 -4.12 1.99 13.48
N GLU A 39 -4.93 2.67 14.28
CA GLU A 39 -6.24 2.17 14.71
C GLU A 39 -7.22 2.06 13.53
N LEU A 40 -7.29 3.09 12.68
CA LEU A 40 -8.11 3.06 11.46
C LEU A 40 -7.69 1.90 10.54
N LEU A 41 -6.39 1.75 10.27
CA LEU A 41 -5.86 0.67 9.44
C LEU A 41 -6.24 -0.70 10.01
N THR A 42 -6.08 -0.88 11.32
CA THR A 42 -6.37 -2.15 11.98
C THR A 42 -7.86 -2.50 11.87
N ASP A 43 -8.72 -1.56 12.18
CA ASP A 43 -10.17 -1.77 12.09
C ASP A 43 -10.60 -2.05 10.65
N PHE A 44 -10.09 -1.28 9.71
CA PHE A 44 -10.38 -1.44 8.27
C PHE A 44 -9.94 -2.82 7.76
N TYR A 45 -8.73 -3.23 8.11
CA TYR A 45 -8.19 -4.54 7.75
C TYR A 45 -8.98 -5.69 8.38
N GLN A 46 -9.30 -5.60 9.67
CA GLN A 46 -10.04 -6.64 10.39
C GLN A 46 -11.46 -6.83 9.85
N ASN A 47 -12.05 -5.79 9.31
CA ASN A 47 -13.36 -5.84 8.65
C ASN A 47 -13.29 -6.29 7.18
N GLY A 48 -12.15 -6.78 6.72
CA GLY A 48 -11.95 -7.28 5.37
C GLY A 48 -11.66 -6.19 4.34
N GLY A 49 -11.37 -4.96 4.78
CA GLY A 49 -11.02 -3.85 3.90
C GLY A 49 -9.68 -4.05 3.21
N LYS A 50 -9.55 -3.52 2.00
CA LYS A 50 -8.31 -3.57 1.23
C LYS A 50 -7.31 -2.54 1.72
N VAL A 51 -6.10 -2.99 1.99
CA VAL A 51 -4.99 -2.13 2.41
C VAL A 51 -3.81 -2.31 1.46
N ALA A 52 -3.11 -1.23 1.17
CA ALA A 52 -1.96 -1.24 0.28
C ALA A 52 -0.83 -0.36 0.81
N ALA A 53 0.40 -0.78 0.60
CA ALA A 53 1.58 -0.06 1.05
C ALA A 53 2.74 -0.20 0.08
N ILE A 54 3.53 0.85 -0.07
CA ILE A 54 4.66 0.86 -0.99
C ILE A 54 5.94 1.32 -0.31
N CYS A 55 7.08 0.84 -0.78
CA CYS A 55 8.41 1.26 -0.38
C CYS A 55 8.72 0.87 1.08
N ALA A 56 8.84 1.83 1.98
CA ALA A 56 9.07 1.57 3.40
C ALA A 56 7.80 1.22 4.18
N ALA A 57 6.64 1.57 3.65
CA ALA A 57 5.36 1.42 4.34
C ALA A 57 4.91 -0.03 4.64
N PRO A 58 5.27 -1.06 3.84
CA PRO A 58 4.97 -2.44 4.23
C PRO A 58 5.50 -2.84 5.61
N GLY A 59 6.55 -2.18 6.11
CA GLY A 59 7.03 -2.36 7.48
C GLY A 59 5.97 -2.05 8.54
N ILE A 60 5.11 -1.07 8.28
CA ILE A 60 3.97 -0.76 9.16
C ILE A 60 3.02 -1.96 9.22
N PHE A 61 2.69 -2.52 8.06
CA PHE A 61 1.80 -3.69 7.98
C PHE A 61 2.37 -4.92 8.70
N GLU A 62 3.69 -5.12 8.62
CA GLU A 62 4.35 -6.18 9.38
C GLU A 62 4.14 -5.99 10.89
N ARG A 63 4.37 -4.79 11.40
CA ARG A 63 4.23 -4.49 12.82
C ARG A 63 2.78 -4.52 13.31
N LEU A 64 1.82 -4.25 12.43
CA LEU A 64 0.39 -4.40 12.74
C LEU A 64 -0.10 -5.85 12.61
N GLY A 65 0.74 -6.77 12.15
CA GLY A 65 0.40 -8.18 12.01
C GLY A 65 -0.35 -8.55 10.72
N PHE A 66 -0.48 -7.62 9.77
CA PHE A 66 -1.22 -7.85 8.51
C PHE A 66 -0.54 -8.82 7.56
N LEU A 67 0.79 -8.97 7.67
CA LEU A 67 1.58 -9.76 6.73
C LEU A 67 1.83 -11.20 7.17
N LYS A 68 1.36 -11.59 8.35
CA LYS A 68 1.58 -12.93 8.87
C LYS A 68 1.02 -14.01 7.94
N GLY A 69 1.93 -14.87 7.46
CA GLY A 69 1.59 -15.94 6.54
C GLY A 69 1.22 -15.50 5.12
N ARG A 70 1.40 -14.23 4.79
CA ARG A 70 1.11 -13.68 3.45
C ARG A 70 2.36 -13.53 2.62
N ASN A 71 2.18 -13.50 1.31
CA ASN A 71 3.21 -13.03 0.39
C ASN A 71 3.28 -11.51 0.43
N ALA A 72 4.48 -10.94 0.41
CA ALA A 72 4.68 -9.51 0.45
C ALA A 72 6.02 -9.09 -0.15
N THR A 73 6.13 -7.82 -0.45
CA THR A 73 7.37 -7.17 -0.87
C THR A 73 7.49 -5.79 -0.24
N SER A 74 8.66 -5.18 -0.35
CA SER A 74 8.92 -3.83 0.13
C SER A 74 10.18 -3.25 -0.49
N TYR A 75 10.54 -2.06 -0.07
CA TYR A 75 11.86 -1.50 -0.36
C TYR A 75 12.96 -2.43 0.18
N PRO A 76 14.09 -2.61 -0.55
CA PRO A 76 15.10 -3.61 -0.19
C PRO A 76 15.57 -3.56 1.26
N SER A 77 15.84 -2.37 1.81
CA SER A 77 16.30 -2.27 3.20
C SER A 77 15.26 -2.59 4.27
N VAL A 78 13.98 -2.69 3.89
CA VAL A 78 12.87 -3.02 4.79
C VAL A 78 12.53 -4.51 4.72
N MET A 79 12.92 -5.20 3.64
CA MET A 79 12.59 -6.62 3.41
C MET A 79 12.96 -7.53 4.59
N GLU A 80 14.11 -7.29 5.20
CA GLU A 80 14.58 -8.09 6.35
C GLU A 80 13.69 -7.95 7.59
N GLN A 81 12.90 -6.88 7.65
CA GLN A 81 11.97 -6.65 8.76
C GLN A 81 10.65 -7.39 8.58
N LEU A 82 10.33 -7.86 7.37
CA LEU A 82 9.07 -8.56 7.06
C LEU A 82 9.16 -10.05 7.43
N LYS A 83 9.46 -10.34 8.69
CA LYS A 83 9.80 -11.69 9.17
C LYS A 83 8.63 -12.66 9.18
N SER A 84 7.40 -12.17 9.27
CA SER A 84 6.21 -13.02 9.28
C SER A 84 5.67 -13.31 7.87
N ALA A 85 6.18 -12.61 6.86
CA ALA A 85 5.75 -12.74 5.47
C ALA A 85 6.66 -13.67 4.67
N ARG A 86 6.11 -14.19 3.57
CA ARG A 86 6.91 -14.78 2.48
C ARG A 86 7.27 -13.65 1.51
N THR A 87 8.51 -13.21 1.53
CA THR A 87 8.96 -12.08 0.71
C THR A 87 9.36 -12.50 -0.70
N SER A 88 9.16 -11.62 -1.66
CA SER A 88 9.59 -11.79 -3.04
C SER A 88 10.12 -10.48 -3.63
N LEU A 89 10.77 -10.57 -4.80
CA LEU A 89 11.28 -9.41 -5.52
C LEU A 89 10.31 -8.90 -6.61
N GLU A 90 9.08 -9.43 -6.63
CA GLU A 90 8.06 -8.97 -7.57
C GLU A 90 7.77 -7.49 -7.38
N PRO A 91 7.54 -6.72 -8.46
CA PRO A 91 7.24 -5.30 -8.37
C PRO A 91 6.01 -4.99 -7.51
N VAL A 92 5.00 -5.84 -7.59
CA VAL A 92 3.75 -5.74 -6.82
C VAL A 92 3.36 -7.13 -6.36
N VAL A 93 2.96 -7.25 -5.11
CA VAL A 93 2.45 -8.50 -4.53
C VAL A 93 1.05 -8.25 -4.00
N VAL A 94 0.08 -8.99 -4.52
CA VAL A 94 -1.30 -8.98 -4.04
C VAL A 94 -1.58 -10.29 -3.34
N ASP A 95 -1.93 -10.24 -2.08
CA ASP A 95 -2.31 -11.42 -1.31
C ASP A 95 -3.59 -11.10 -0.53
N GLY A 96 -4.72 -11.64 -1.03
CA GLY A 96 -6.02 -11.34 -0.46
C GLY A 96 -6.32 -9.83 -0.50
N ASN A 97 -6.58 -9.27 0.67
CA ASN A 97 -6.87 -7.84 0.81
C ASN A 97 -5.64 -6.97 1.09
N VAL A 98 -4.44 -7.51 0.92
CA VAL A 98 -3.18 -6.78 1.15
C VAL A 98 -2.37 -6.69 -0.13
N THR A 99 -2.00 -5.47 -0.53
CA THR A 99 -1.13 -5.21 -1.67
C THR A 99 0.12 -4.48 -1.20
N THR A 100 1.29 -4.97 -1.61
CA THR A 100 2.58 -4.34 -1.30
C THR A 100 3.40 -4.13 -2.56
N SER A 101 4.26 -3.11 -2.57
CA SER A 101 5.15 -2.79 -3.68
C SER A 101 6.48 -2.22 -3.18
N ARG A 102 7.47 -2.08 -4.07
CA ARG A 102 8.87 -1.94 -3.68
C ARG A 102 9.39 -0.51 -3.60
N GLY A 103 8.91 0.39 -4.43
CA GLY A 103 9.44 1.75 -4.40
C GLY A 103 9.04 2.60 -5.60
N LEU A 104 9.73 3.72 -5.77
CA LEU A 104 9.45 4.68 -6.84
C LEU A 104 9.39 4.02 -8.22
N GLY A 105 10.34 3.14 -8.52
CA GLY A 105 10.41 2.46 -9.82
C GLY A 105 9.25 1.48 -10.09
N THR A 106 8.49 1.10 -9.07
CA THR A 106 7.32 0.22 -9.19
C THR A 106 5.99 0.93 -8.94
N ALA A 107 6.02 2.26 -8.78
CA ALA A 107 4.82 3.02 -8.38
C ALA A 107 3.71 2.97 -9.43
N ILE A 108 4.04 2.94 -10.71
CA ILE A 108 3.03 2.83 -11.78
C ILE A 108 2.41 1.43 -11.76
N ASP A 109 3.22 0.37 -11.68
CA ASP A 109 2.73 -1.00 -11.53
C ASP A 109 1.80 -1.15 -10.32
N PHE A 110 2.22 -0.58 -9.20
CA PHE A 110 1.43 -0.55 -7.98
C PHE A 110 0.07 0.13 -8.21
N SER A 111 0.09 1.34 -8.77
CA SER A 111 -1.12 2.11 -9.04
C SER A 111 -2.07 1.39 -9.99
N LEU A 112 -1.55 0.80 -11.06
CA LEU A 112 -2.35 0.02 -12.01
C LEU A 112 -2.96 -1.22 -11.36
N SER A 113 -2.24 -1.88 -10.47
CA SER A 113 -2.77 -3.00 -9.69
C SER A 113 -3.95 -2.57 -8.81
N LEU A 114 -3.83 -1.43 -8.13
CA LEU A 114 -4.91 -0.89 -7.30
C LEU A 114 -6.13 -0.49 -8.14
N ILE A 115 -5.92 0.16 -9.27
CA ILE A 115 -7.01 0.50 -10.21
C ILE A 115 -7.73 -0.77 -10.67
N GLY A 116 -6.97 -1.81 -11.05
CA GLY A 116 -7.54 -3.09 -11.46
C GLY A 116 -8.40 -3.74 -10.38
N GLN A 117 -7.97 -3.64 -9.12
CA GLN A 117 -8.75 -4.17 -7.99
C GLN A 117 -10.04 -3.37 -7.71
N LEU A 118 -10.01 -2.07 -7.91
CA LEU A 118 -11.14 -1.17 -7.61
C LEU A 118 -12.12 -1.02 -8.77
N GLU A 119 -11.62 -0.95 -10.01
CA GLU A 119 -12.39 -0.59 -11.21
C GLU A 119 -12.34 -1.65 -12.31
N GLY A 120 -11.59 -2.72 -12.11
CA GLY A 120 -11.43 -3.80 -13.09
C GLY A 120 -10.24 -3.63 -14.01
N SER A 121 -9.82 -4.74 -14.63
CA SER A 121 -8.63 -4.80 -15.49
C SER A 121 -8.74 -3.93 -16.75
N ALA A 122 -9.93 -3.79 -17.32
CA ALA A 122 -10.15 -2.93 -18.50
C ALA A 122 -9.84 -1.47 -18.19
N LYS A 123 -10.21 -0.99 -17.00
CA LYS A 123 -9.91 0.38 -16.58
C LYS A 123 -8.42 0.57 -16.33
N ALA A 124 -7.76 -0.40 -15.74
CA ALA A 124 -6.31 -0.37 -15.55
C ALA A 124 -5.56 -0.29 -16.90
N GLU A 125 -5.98 -1.06 -17.91
CA GLU A 125 -5.40 -0.99 -19.26
C GLU A 125 -5.63 0.37 -19.91
N GLU A 126 -6.84 0.91 -19.84
CA GLU A 126 -7.17 2.26 -20.34
C GLU A 126 -6.23 3.32 -19.74
N ILE A 127 -6.02 3.27 -18.42
CA ILE A 127 -5.13 4.22 -17.76
C ILE A 127 -3.67 3.98 -18.16
N ALA A 128 -3.23 2.72 -18.24
CA ALA A 128 -1.87 2.39 -18.69
C ALA A 128 -1.58 2.97 -20.08
N GLU A 129 -2.51 2.85 -21.01
CA GLU A 129 -2.40 3.45 -22.34
C GLU A 129 -2.34 4.97 -22.27
N SER A 130 -3.19 5.59 -21.46
CA SER A 130 -3.28 7.06 -21.34
C SER A 130 -2.00 7.70 -20.80
N VAL A 131 -1.27 6.99 -19.95
CA VAL A 131 0.02 7.46 -19.39
C VAL A 131 1.23 6.94 -20.16
N VAL A 132 1.00 6.30 -21.30
CA VAL A 132 2.04 5.72 -22.15
C VAL A 132 2.94 4.74 -21.37
N TYR A 133 2.33 3.92 -20.52
CA TYR A 133 3.06 2.95 -19.72
C TYR A 133 3.52 1.77 -20.60
N VAL A 134 4.82 1.54 -20.60
CA VAL A 134 5.43 0.41 -21.32
C VAL A 134 5.82 -0.66 -20.30
N ARG A 135 5.18 -1.81 -20.39
CA ARG A 135 5.56 -2.96 -19.56
C ARG A 135 6.88 -3.54 -20.07
N ALA A 136 7.78 -3.75 -19.15
CA ALA A 136 9.05 -4.42 -19.44
C ALA A 136 8.83 -5.90 -19.73
#